data_fbe257d8cfd998126d0f8cc33520e5a7
#
_entry.id   fbe257d8cfd998126d0f8cc33520e5a7
#
_cell.length_a   1.000
_cell.length_b   1.000
_cell.length_c   1.000
_cell.angle_alpha   90.00
_cell.angle_beta   90.00
_cell.angle_gamma   90.00
#
_symmetry.space_group_name_H-M   'P 1'
#
loop_
_entity.id
_entity.type
_entity.pdbx_description
1 polymer ?
#
loop_
_entity_poly.entity_id
_entity_poly.type
_entity_poly.pdbx_seq_one_letter_code
_entity_poly.pdbx_strand_id
1 'polypeptide(L)'
;MAVYKQYINGKAVERTRIGEYNRGKGFGRKGTLYDEVLPNGVSHEILETSDNQSSDNTPEFLVPAGNYFAMGDNRDDSLDSRTQLQIRDGMGVIRLRDELGWYVPAENLVGRAEFIFFSHDPSAAGWLEPWKWPQAIRWNRFFKGIH
;
A
#
# COMPACT_ATOMS: atom_id res chain seq x y z
N MET A 1 -3.18 24.21 -4.26
CA MET A 1 -2.63 22.97 -3.72
C MET A 1 -3.28 21.84 -4.52
N ALA A 2 -2.50 21.06 -5.29
CA ALA A 2 -3.06 19.90 -5.99
C ALA A 2 -3.36 18.84 -4.92
N VAL A 3 -4.61 18.45 -4.81
CA VAL A 3 -5.01 17.33 -3.93
C VAL A 3 -4.84 16.07 -4.75
N TYR A 4 -4.09 15.09 -4.23
CA TYR A 4 -4.01 13.75 -4.83
C TYR A 4 -5.40 13.22 -5.15
N LYS A 5 -5.60 12.77 -6.38
CA LYS A 5 -6.85 12.15 -6.81
C LYS A 5 -6.54 10.92 -7.65
N GLN A 6 -6.99 9.79 -7.18
CA GLN A 6 -6.96 8.55 -7.95
C GLN A 6 -8.21 8.49 -8.85
N TYR A 7 -8.03 7.97 -10.05
CA TYR A 7 -9.14 7.71 -10.98
C TYR A 7 -9.10 6.23 -11.40
N ILE A 8 -10.26 5.60 -11.39
CA ILE A 8 -10.43 4.23 -11.90
C ILE A 8 -11.52 4.27 -12.96
N ASN A 9 -11.15 3.93 -14.20
CA ASN A 9 -12.05 3.99 -15.37
C ASN A 9 -12.75 5.37 -15.51
N GLY A 10 -11.99 6.45 -15.33
CA GLY A 10 -12.48 7.82 -15.42
C GLY A 10 -13.31 8.32 -14.23
N LYS A 11 -13.56 7.48 -13.22
CA LYS A 11 -14.26 7.87 -11.99
C LYS A 11 -13.25 8.21 -10.91
N ALA A 12 -13.41 9.36 -10.29
CA ALA A 12 -12.60 9.74 -9.13
C ALA A 12 -12.91 8.82 -7.96
N VAL A 13 -11.87 8.36 -7.28
CA VAL A 13 -11.97 7.62 -6.03
C VAL A 13 -12.15 8.63 -4.89
N GLU A 14 -13.17 8.43 -4.08
CA GLU A 14 -13.45 9.29 -2.94
C GLU A 14 -12.59 8.88 -1.75
N ARG A 15 -12.00 9.85 -1.07
CA ARG A 15 -11.27 9.62 0.17
C ARG A 15 -11.68 10.62 1.25
N THR A 16 -11.87 10.13 2.46
CA THR A 16 -12.23 10.92 3.63
C THR A 16 -11.14 10.77 4.69
N ARG A 17 -10.61 11.89 5.18
CA ARG A 17 -9.62 11.88 6.25
C ARG A 17 -10.25 11.37 7.54
N ILE A 18 -9.68 10.33 8.14
CA ILE A 18 -10.18 9.70 9.36
C ILE A 18 -9.25 9.88 10.56
N GLY A 19 -7.97 10.21 10.34
CA GLY A 19 -7.07 10.41 11.46
C GLY A 19 -5.63 10.68 11.09
N GLU A 20 -4.80 10.72 12.12
CA GLU A 20 -3.33 10.79 12.02
C GLU A 20 -2.72 9.45 12.44
N TYR A 21 -1.73 9.02 11.70
CA TYR A 21 -0.95 7.85 12.04
C TYR A 21 0.42 8.27 12.57
N ASN A 22 0.78 7.76 13.74
CA ASN A 22 2.10 7.97 14.33
C ASN A 22 2.67 6.63 14.81
N ARG A 23 3.64 6.11 14.11
CA ARG A 23 4.29 4.84 14.42
C ARG A 23 5.36 5.00 15.50
N GLY A 24 5.03 5.46 16.70
CA GLY A 24 5.93 5.41 17.87
C GLY A 24 7.32 6.02 17.69
N LYS A 25 8.05 6.18 18.78
CA LYS A 25 9.42 6.71 18.81
C LYS A 25 10.38 5.75 18.08
N GLY A 26 10.97 6.19 16.96
CA GLY A 26 12.15 5.58 16.36
C GLY A 26 12.07 5.13 14.90
N PHE A 27 10.92 4.77 14.34
CA PHE A 27 10.80 4.21 12.99
C PHE A 27 9.62 4.76 12.17
N GLY A 28 8.99 5.84 12.60
CA GLY A 28 7.71 6.21 12.04
C GLY A 28 7.70 7.52 11.29
N ARG A 29 7.47 7.46 9.98
CA ARG A 29 6.92 8.60 9.28
C ARG A 29 5.54 8.87 9.86
N LYS A 30 5.26 10.13 10.15
CA LYS A 30 3.91 10.59 10.44
C LYS A 30 3.13 10.51 9.14
N GLY A 31 1.89 10.09 9.20
CA GLY A 31 1.03 10.05 8.02
C GLY A 31 -0.41 10.37 8.38
N THR A 32 -1.20 10.59 7.38
CA THR A 32 -2.64 10.79 7.49
C THR A 32 -3.35 9.52 7.06
N LEU A 33 -4.31 9.07 7.85
CA LEU A 33 -5.20 7.98 7.51
C LEU A 33 -6.42 8.51 6.78
N TYR A 34 -6.75 7.84 5.70
CA TYR A 34 -7.96 8.10 4.93
C TYR A 34 -8.77 6.81 4.80
N ASP A 35 -10.08 6.97 4.79
CA ASP A 35 -11.01 5.96 4.28
C ASP A 35 -11.21 6.22 2.80
N GLU A 36 -10.89 5.25 1.95
CA GLU A 36 -10.99 5.33 0.51
C GLU A 36 -12.12 4.43 0.02
N VAL A 37 -13.01 5.00 -0.79
CA VAL A 37 -14.16 4.29 -1.35
C VAL A 37 -13.95 4.06 -2.83
N LEU A 38 -13.78 2.81 -3.22
CA LEU A 38 -13.61 2.40 -4.61
C LEU A 38 -14.92 2.55 -5.41
N PRO A 39 -14.87 2.67 -6.74
CA PRO A 39 -16.06 2.82 -7.57
C PRO A 39 -17.11 1.69 -7.46
N ASN A 40 -16.71 0.53 -6.95
CA ASN A 40 -17.59 -0.61 -6.66
C ASN A 40 -18.20 -0.58 -5.26
N GLY A 41 -17.94 0.48 -4.46
CA GLY A 41 -18.47 0.67 -3.12
C GLY A 41 -17.64 0.01 -2.00
N VAL A 42 -16.57 -0.66 -2.32
CA VAL A 42 -15.64 -1.21 -1.30
C VAL A 42 -14.87 -0.08 -0.65
N SER A 43 -14.91 -0.01 0.69
CA SER A 43 -14.14 0.93 1.50
C SER A 43 -12.97 0.24 2.16
N HIS A 44 -11.83 0.94 2.23
CA HIS A 44 -10.62 0.47 2.93
C HIS A 44 -9.78 1.65 3.42
N GLU A 45 -9.00 1.40 4.46
CA GLU A 45 -8.10 2.41 5.03
C GLU A 45 -6.79 2.49 4.23
N ILE A 46 -6.35 3.71 3.94
CA ILE A 46 -5.05 3.99 3.35
C ILE A 46 -4.25 4.96 4.21
N LEU A 47 -2.92 4.87 4.11
CA LEU A 47 -1.98 5.76 4.78
C LEU A 47 -1.22 6.58 3.73
N GLU A 48 -1.20 7.89 3.93
CA GLU A 48 -0.40 8.83 3.14
C GLU A 48 0.45 9.73 4.02
N THR A 49 1.66 9.96 3.61
CA THR A 49 2.62 10.86 4.28
C THR A 49 2.64 12.24 3.64
N SER A 50 2.37 12.32 2.35
CA SER A 50 2.42 13.55 1.56
C SER A 50 1.61 13.40 0.27
N ASP A 51 0.93 14.45 -0.16
CA ASP A 51 0.20 14.52 -1.45
C ASP A 51 1.13 14.91 -2.63
N ASN A 52 2.43 14.73 -2.51
CA ASN A 52 3.38 15.21 -3.53
C ASN A 52 4.58 14.29 -3.70
N GLN A 53 4.36 12.99 -3.60
CA GLN A 53 5.37 11.98 -3.91
C GLN A 53 5.40 11.68 -5.41
N SER A 54 6.45 11.03 -5.86
CA SER A 54 6.61 10.66 -7.28
C SER A 54 5.52 9.70 -7.77
N SER A 55 4.96 8.89 -6.87
CA SER A 55 3.87 7.95 -7.13
C SER A 55 2.47 8.58 -7.14
N ASP A 56 2.34 9.88 -6.80
CA ASP A 56 1.06 10.59 -6.79
C ASP A 56 0.71 11.18 -8.17
N ASN A 57 1.73 11.41 -9.00
CA ASN A 57 1.58 12.00 -10.33
C ASN A 57 2.02 11.00 -11.40
N THR A 58 1.25 9.95 -11.57
CA THR A 58 1.51 8.91 -12.56
C THR A 58 0.77 9.17 -13.87
N PRO A 59 1.26 8.65 -15.00
CA PRO A 59 0.46 8.56 -16.20
C PRO A 59 -0.73 7.61 -16.00
N GLU A 60 -1.64 7.60 -16.96
CA GLU A 60 -2.70 6.60 -17.03
C GLU A 60 -2.12 5.22 -17.30
N PHE A 61 -2.56 4.22 -16.54
CA PHE A 61 -2.19 2.83 -16.69
C PHE A 61 -3.32 2.05 -17.35
N LEU A 62 -3.04 1.44 -18.48
CA LEU A 62 -3.96 0.50 -19.11
C LEU A 62 -3.64 -0.92 -18.64
N VAL A 63 -4.49 -1.46 -17.75
CA VAL A 63 -4.29 -2.80 -17.20
C VAL A 63 -4.65 -3.84 -18.25
N PRO A 64 -3.71 -4.71 -18.69
CA PRO A 64 -4.00 -5.73 -19.69
C PRO A 64 -5.00 -6.77 -19.16
N ALA A 65 -5.75 -7.40 -20.07
CA ALA A 65 -6.63 -8.50 -19.69
C ALA A 65 -5.87 -9.62 -18.97
N GLY A 66 -6.47 -10.20 -17.94
CA GLY A 66 -5.85 -11.23 -17.12
C GLY A 66 -4.81 -10.73 -16.13
N ASN A 67 -4.70 -9.41 -15.93
CA ASN A 67 -3.79 -8.82 -14.97
C ASN A 67 -4.53 -7.94 -13.96
N TYR A 68 -3.90 -7.71 -12.82
CA TYR A 68 -4.37 -6.84 -11.76
C TYR A 68 -3.38 -5.71 -11.50
N PHE A 69 -3.91 -4.54 -11.19
CA PHE A 69 -3.15 -3.41 -10.70
C PHE A 69 -3.20 -3.44 -9.17
N ALA A 70 -2.06 -3.71 -8.54
CA ALA A 70 -1.96 -3.80 -7.10
C ALA A 70 -1.35 -2.52 -6.52
N MET A 71 -1.97 -1.99 -5.48
CA MET A 71 -1.46 -0.83 -4.73
C MET A 71 -1.34 -1.18 -3.24
N GLY A 72 -0.26 -0.71 -2.61
CA GLY A 72 -0.13 -0.83 -1.16
C GLY A 72 -1.06 0.15 -0.44
N ASP A 73 -1.55 -0.26 0.71
CA ASP A 73 -2.33 0.59 1.63
C ASP A 73 -1.50 1.75 2.19
N ASN A 74 -0.20 1.55 2.41
CA ASN A 74 0.73 2.63 2.67
C ASN A 74 1.21 3.22 1.34
N ARG A 75 0.47 4.19 0.84
CA ARG A 75 0.61 4.75 -0.53
C ARG A 75 2.00 5.28 -0.84
N ASP A 76 2.68 5.88 0.13
CA ASP A 76 4.00 6.52 -0.05
C ASP A 76 5.18 5.60 0.28
N ASP A 77 4.93 4.43 0.84
CA ASP A 77 5.98 3.48 1.24
C ASP A 77 5.67 2.08 0.70
N SER A 78 5.17 2.03 -0.53
CA SER A 78 4.86 0.80 -1.25
C SER A 78 5.58 0.74 -2.59
N LEU A 79 6.23 -0.37 -2.83
CA LEU A 79 6.80 -0.71 -4.13
C LEU A 79 5.75 -1.55 -4.88
N ASP A 80 4.84 -0.87 -5.55
CA ASP A 80 3.64 -1.46 -6.15
C ASP A 80 3.50 -1.14 -7.65
N SER A 81 2.34 -1.43 -8.23
CA SER A 81 2.10 -1.27 -9.66
C SER A 81 2.25 0.16 -10.18
N ARG A 82 2.24 1.17 -9.32
CA ARG A 82 2.52 2.57 -9.68
C ARG A 82 4.01 2.82 -9.91
N THR A 83 4.86 2.02 -9.25
CA THR A 83 6.31 2.19 -9.30
C THR A 83 6.84 1.55 -10.57
N GLN A 84 6.90 2.31 -11.65
CA GLN A 84 7.67 1.90 -12.82
C GLN A 84 9.15 2.02 -12.46
N LEU A 85 9.80 0.91 -12.14
CA LEU A 85 11.24 0.90 -11.91
C LEU A 85 11.95 1.34 -13.18
N GLN A 86 12.41 2.56 -13.12
CA GLN A 86 13.42 3.06 -14.03
C GLN A 86 14.74 2.37 -13.65
N ILE A 87 15.03 1.25 -14.30
CA ILE A 87 16.33 0.61 -14.16
C ILE A 87 17.33 1.49 -14.92
N ARG A 88 18.21 2.15 -14.19
CA ARG A 88 19.42 2.74 -14.79
C ARG A 88 20.34 1.60 -15.17
N ASP A 89 20.51 1.38 -16.47
CA ASP A 89 21.59 0.54 -16.94
C ASP A 89 22.96 1.22 -16.65
N GLY A 90 24.04 0.48 -16.80
CA GLY A 90 25.39 1.00 -16.56
C GLY A 90 25.78 2.20 -17.45
N MET A 91 24.95 2.60 -18.40
CA MET A 91 25.10 3.77 -19.28
C MET A 91 24.17 4.93 -18.89
N GLY A 92 23.42 4.81 -17.79
CA GLY A 92 22.51 5.86 -17.31
C GLY A 92 21.19 5.96 -18.08
N VAL A 93 20.94 5.03 -18.99
CA VAL A 93 19.68 4.98 -19.75
C VAL A 93 18.58 4.40 -18.88
N ILE A 94 17.49 5.13 -18.73
CA ILE A 94 16.29 4.67 -18.06
C ILE A 94 15.53 3.77 -19.03
N ARG A 95 15.51 2.47 -18.76
CA ARG A 95 14.65 1.53 -19.48
C ARG A 95 13.44 1.23 -18.62
N LEU A 96 12.26 1.46 -19.18
CA LEU A 96 11.03 0.91 -18.63
C LEU A 96 11.12 -0.61 -18.79
N ARG A 97 11.00 -1.33 -17.68
CA ARG A 97 11.00 -2.79 -17.71
C ARG A 97 9.67 -3.23 -18.29
N ASP A 98 9.74 -3.76 -19.50
CA ASP A 98 8.70 -4.42 -20.29
C ASP A 98 7.29 -3.77 -20.30
N GLU A 99 6.63 -3.83 -21.44
CA GLU A 99 5.27 -3.31 -21.68
C GLU A 99 4.19 -3.88 -20.74
N LEU A 100 4.48 -4.97 -20.03
CA LEU A 100 3.60 -5.60 -19.04
C LEU A 100 3.64 -4.95 -17.66
N GLY A 101 4.57 -4.01 -17.43
CA GLY A 101 4.62 -3.22 -16.20
C GLY A 101 4.65 -4.10 -14.93
N TRP A 102 4.27 -3.51 -13.83
CA TRP A 102 4.17 -4.14 -12.51
C TRP A 102 2.75 -4.67 -12.25
N TYR A 103 2.12 -5.21 -13.27
CA TYR A 103 0.83 -5.87 -13.13
C TYR A 103 1.01 -7.27 -12.56
N VAL A 104 0.05 -7.70 -11.76
CA VAL A 104 0.02 -9.04 -11.18
C VAL A 104 -0.80 -9.94 -12.11
N PRO A 105 -0.22 -10.94 -12.78
CA PRO A 105 -0.98 -11.91 -13.56
C PRO A 105 -2.01 -12.64 -12.70
N ALA A 106 -3.18 -12.90 -13.24
CA ALA A 106 -4.27 -13.58 -12.53
C ALA A 106 -3.83 -14.95 -11.98
N GLU A 107 -2.96 -15.64 -12.70
CA GLU A 107 -2.38 -16.93 -12.32
C GLU A 107 -1.49 -16.88 -11.08
N ASN A 108 -0.99 -15.70 -10.72
CA ASN A 108 -0.18 -15.50 -9.51
C ASN A 108 -1.04 -15.24 -8.26
N LEU A 109 -2.36 -15.12 -8.40
CA LEU A 109 -3.25 -14.97 -7.26
C LEU A 109 -3.46 -16.34 -6.60
N VAL A 110 -3.04 -16.45 -5.34
CA VAL A 110 -3.15 -17.68 -4.55
C VAL A 110 -4.51 -17.77 -3.86
N GLY A 111 -5.03 -16.65 -3.37
CA GLY A 111 -6.29 -16.60 -2.67
C GLY A 111 -6.53 -15.25 -2.00
N ARG A 112 -7.71 -15.11 -1.39
CA ARG A 112 -8.11 -13.92 -0.63
C ARG A 112 -7.61 -14.03 0.81
N ALA A 113 -7.11 -12.91 1.35
CA ALA A 113 -6.84 -12.81 2.77
C ALA A 113 -8.17 -12.62 3.52
N GLU A 114 -8.49 -13.53 4.44
CA GLU A 114 -9.77 -13.54 5.15
C GLU A 114 -9.67 -12.89 6.54
N PHE A 115 -8.61 -13.18 7.27
CA PHE A 115 -8.39 -12.64 8.60
C PHE A 115 -6.92 -12.61 9.02
N ILE A 116 -6.61 -11.78 10.01
CA ILE A 116 -5.28 -11.70 10.61
C ILE A 116 -5.17 -12.79 11.67
N PHE A 117 -4.27 -13.77 11.46
CA PHE A 117 -4.03 -14.82 12.44
C PHE A 117 -2.90 -14.46 13.44
N PHE A 118 -2.03 -13.52 13.10
CA PHE A 118 -0.92 -13.09 13.96
C PHE A 118 -0.55 -11.62 13.69
N SER A 119 -0.29 -10.87 14.75
CA SER A 119 0.18 -9.48 14.64
C SER A 119 1.16 -9.19 15.78
N HIS A 120 2.35 -8.70 15.42
CA HIS A 120 3.44 -8.42 16.36
C HIS A 120 3.88 -6.95 16.23
N ASP A 121 4.21 -6.32 17.35
CA ASP A 121 4.80 -4.98 17.38
C ASP A 121 6.32 -5.10 17.52
N PRO A 122 7.09 -4.83 16.45
CA PRO A 122 8.54 -4.95 16.49
C PRO A 122 9.22 -3.88 17.38
N SER A 123 8.47 -2.83 17.76
CA SER A 123 8.99 -1.81 18.68
C SER A 123 8.90 -2.22 20.14
N ALA A 124 8.03 -3.17 20.47
CA ALA A 124 7.83 -3.66 21.83
C ALA A 124 8.78 -4.82 22.20
N ALA A 125 9.13 -5.68 21.24
CA ALA A 125 10.11 -6.75 21.43
C ALA A 125 10.77 -7.18 20.11
N GLY A 126 12.07 -7.46 20.18
CA GLY A 126 12.82 -8.10 19.10
C GLY A 126 12.58 -9.61 19.03
N TRP A 127 12.97 -10.22 17.93
CA TRP A 127 12.86 -11.68 17.74
C TRP A 127 13.67 -12.50 18.75
N LEU A 128 14.76 -11.93 19.27
CA LEU A 128 15.64 -12.56 20.26
C LEU A 128 15.21 -12.35 21.71
N GLU A 129 14.05 -11.77 21.94
CA GLU A 129 13.51 -11.45 23.28
C GLU A 129 12.16 -12.16 23.52
N PRO A 130 12.09 -13.51 23.52
CA PRO A 130 10.82 -14.26 23.59
C PRO A 130 10.03 -13.98 24.87
N TRP A 131 10.68 -13.61 25.97
CA TRP A 131 10.02 -13.22 27.22
C TRP A 131 9.22 -11.92 27.15
N LYS A 132 9.47 -11.08 26.13
CA LYS A 132 8.71 -9.85 25.87
C LYS A 132 7.58 -10.04 24.85
N TRP A 133 7.52 -11.18 24.15
CA TRP A 133 6.53 -11.44 23.10
C TRP A 133 5.08 -11.30 23.57
N PRO A 134 4.68 -11.75 24.78
CA PRO A 134 3.30 -11.56 25.21
C PRO A 134 2.84 -10.11 25.22
N GLN A 135 3.76 -9.16 25.41
CA GLN A 135 3.49 -7.71 25.40
C GLN A 135 3.55 -7.12 23.99
N ALA A 136 4.31 -7.75 23.10
CA ALA A 136 4.47 -7.32 21.72
C ALA A 136 3.39 -7.87 20.79
N ILE A 137 2.70 -8.93 21.21
CA ILE A 137 1.59 -9.50 20.43
C ILE A 137 0.39 -8.56 20.54
N ARG A 138 -0.13 -8.16 19.37
CA ARG A 138 -1.34 -7.32 19.26
C ARG A 138 -2.57 -8.21 19.32
N TRP A 139 -2.95 -8.66 20.50
CA TRP A 139 -4.06 -9.59 20.73
C TRP A 139 -5.39 -9.11 20.17
N ASN A 140 -5.62 -7.80 20.16
CA ASN A 140 -6.85 -7.18 19.62
C ASN A 140 -6.98 -7.26 18.10
N ARG A 141 -5.95 -7.73 17.40
CA ARG A 141 -5.98 -7.91 15.94
C ARG A 141 -6.18 -9.35 15.51
N PHE A 142 -6.13 -10.30 16.44
CA PHE A 142 -6.33 -11.70 16.13
C PHE A 142 -7.75 -11.93 15.63
N PHE A 143 -7.87 -12.71 14.57
CA PHE A 143 -9.12 -13.02 13.89
C PHE A 143 -9.91 -11.81 13.38
N LYS A 144 -9.27 -10.63 13.30
CA LYS A 144 -9.86 -9.49 12.65
C LYS A 144 -9.97 -9.77 11.16
N GLY A 145 -11.20 -9.69 10.61
CA GLY A 145 -11.46 -9.83 9.17
C GLY A 145 -10.73 -8.77 8.36
N ILE A 146 -10.36 -9.13 7.14
CA ILE A 146 -9.80 -8.24 6.11
C ILE A 146 -10.89 -8.10 5.04
N HIS A 147 -11.35 -6.88 4.83
CA HIS A 147 -12.42 -6.57 3.89
C HIS A 147 -11.89 -5.83 2.69
#